data_c8113d19bb81550fbe7e9c52585a874c
#
_entry.id   c8113d19bb81550fbe7e9c52585a874c
#
_cell.length_a   1.000
_cell.length_b   1.000
_cell.length_c   1.000
_cell.angle_alpha   90.00
_cell.angle_beta   90.00
_cell.angle_gamma   90.00
#
_symmetry.space_group_name_H-M   'P 1'
#
loop_
_entity.id
_entity.type
_entity.pdbx_description
1 polymer ?
#
loop_
_entity_poly.entity_id
_entity_poly.type
_entity_poly.pdbx_seq_one_letter_code
_entity_poly.pdbx_strand_id
1 'polypeptide(L)'
;KGHQKILIIGLLAVALAGAGAGVYFFMKSRSAGPTHVEVKAEPPIFVALEPFTINLQAGSRSRFLHVAVTLKLADAASQAQVTQYLPEVRSRVLSTLSNREADTLATPEDKTRLSGEILQTLSQPFGPNTPQQKIASVMFTTFMLQ
;
A
#
# COMPACT_ATOMS: atom_id res chain seq x y z
N LYS A 1 -52.14 42.27 40.21
CA LYS A 1 -52.00 42.25 38.72
C LYS A 1 -50.52 42.51 38.23
N GLY A 2 -49.63 43.05 39.07
CA GLY A 2 -48.24 43.31 38.70
C GLY A 2 -47.32 42.10 38.71
N HIS A 3 -47.51 41.17 39.64
CA HIS A 3 -46.65 39.99 39.78
C HIS A 3 -46.80 38.98 38.64
N GLN A 4 -47.96 38.90 38.02
CA GLN A 4 -48.20 38.02 36.88
C GLN A 4 -47.43 38.46 35.64
N LYS A 5 -47.31 39.78 35.41
CA LYS A 5 -46.53 40.32 34.26
C LYS A 5 -45.01 40.13 34.47
N ILE A 6 -44.53 40.24 35.71
CA ILE A 6 -43.11 40.00 36.03
C ILE A 6 -42.72 38.54 35.82
N LEU A 7 -43.63 37.59 36.22
CA LEU A 7 -43.38 36.18 35.99
C LEU A 7 -43.35 35.79 34.51
N ILE A 8 -44.25 36.39 33.70
CA ILE A 8 -44.26 36.13 32.24
C ILE A 8 -42.98 36.66 31.57
N ILE A 9 -42.56 37.86 31.93
CA ILE A 9 -41.33 38.47 31.40
C ILE A 9 -40.07 37.65 31.79
N GLY A 10 -40.05 37.15 33.06
CA GLY A 10 -38.96 36.28 33.52
C GLY A 10 -38.89 34.95 32.76
N LEU A 11 -40.04 34.35 32.50
CA LEU A 11 -40.16 33.08 31.78
C LEU A 11 -39.78 33.22 30.29
N LEU A 12 -40.12 34.38 29.69
CA LEU A 12 -39.74 34.70 28.30
C LEU A 12 -38.24 34.95 28.17
N ALA A 13 -37.60 35.60 29.15
CA ALA A 13 -36.16 35.81 29.17
C ALA A 13 -35.35 34.52 29.29
N VAL A 14 -35.82 33.58 30.11
CA VAL A 14 -35.19 32.25 30.25
C VAL A 14 -35.32 31.40 28.97
N ALA A 15 -36.47 31.49 28.29
CA ALA A 15 -36.69 30.79 27.03
C ALA A 15 -35.79 31.31 25.90
N LEU A 16 -35.59 32.64 25.86
CA LEU A 16 -34.69 33.29 24.87
C LEU A 16 -33.20 32.95 25.14
N ALA A 17 -32.80 32.90 26.42
CA ALA A 17 -31.43 32.52 26.79
C ALA A 17 -31.13 31.03 26.47
N GLY A 18 -32.09 30.14 26.67
CA GLY A 18 -32.01 28.73 26.37
C GLY A 18 -31.90 28.46 24.83
N ALA A 19 -32.70 29.19 24.05
CA ALA A 19 -32.68 29.06 22.61
C ALA A 19 -31.33 29.55 21.98
N GLY A 20 -30.78 30.65 22.54
CA GLY A 20 -29.47 31.18 22.07
C GLY A 20 -28.30 30.23 22.41
N ALA A 21 -28.30 29.62 23.59
CA ALA A 21 -27.27 28.67 23.98
C ALA A 21 -27.35 27.37 23.18
N GLY A 22 -28.56 26.89 22.89
CA GLY A 22 -28.79 25.70 22.08
C GLY A 22 -28.30 25.87 20.62
N VAL A 23 -28.61 27.02 20.01
CA VAL A 23 -28.14 27.32 18.66
C VAL A 23 -26.64 27.49 18.62
N TYR A 24 -26.03 28.16 19.59
CA TYR A 24 -24.59 28.34 19.70
C TYR A 24 -23.87 26.97 19.83
N PHE A 25 -24.38 26.08 20.69
CA PHE A 25 -23.81 24.74 20.88
C PHE A 25 -23.99 23.88 19.62
N PHE A 26 -25.12 23.99 18.94
CA PHE A 26 -25.42 23.24 17.71
C PHE A 26 -24.56 23.73 16.53
N MET A 27 -24.34 25.02 16.42
CA MET A 27 -23.43 25.59 15.41
C MET A 27 -21.97 25.23 15.71
N LYS A 28 -21.56 25.23 16.97
CA LYS A 28 -20.22 24.81 17.38
C LYS A 28 -19.97 23.32 17.12
N SER A 29 -20.98 22.46 17.31
CA SER A 29 -20.89 21.04 16.98
C SER A 29 -20.82 20.76 15.48
N ARG A 30 -21.38 21.64 14.66
CA ARG A 30 -21.30 21.54 13.20
C ARG A 30 -19.98 22.08 12.63
N SER A 31 -19.24 22.89 13.37
CA SER A 31 -17.92 23.39 12.98
C SER A 31 -16.78 22.37 13.21
N ALA A 32 -17.07 21.25 13.86
CA ALA A 32 -16.24 20.07 13.79
C ALA A 32 -16.55 19.36 12.46
N GLY A 33 -16.18 19.98 11.34
CA GLY A 33 -16.08 19.30 10.06
C GLY A 33 -15.20 18.06 10.22
N PRO A 34 -15.37 17.03 9.39
CA PRO A 34 -14.50 15.88 9.44
C PRO A 34 -13.07 16.42 9.43
N THR A 35 -12.33 16.14 10.50
CA THR A 35 -10.90 16.36 10.54
C THR A 35 -10.40 15.55 9.34
N HIS A 36 -10.13 16.21 8.22
CA HIS A 36 -9.31 15.64 7.19
C HIS A 36 -7.99 15.35 7.91
N VAL A 37 -7.87 14.12 8.42
CA VAL A 37 -6.57 13.57 8.74
C VAL A 37 -5.91 13.54 7.36
N GLU A 38 -5.14 14.59 7.06
CA GLU A 38 -4.21 14.57 5.97
C GLU A 38 -3.28 13.40 6.29
N VAL A 39 -3.63 12.23 5.75
CA VAL A 39 -2.77 11.06 5.79
C VAL A 39 -1.56 11.49 4.98
N LYS A 40 -0.57 12.05 5.68
CA LYS A 40 0.75 12.32 5.10
C LYS A 40 1.22 10.99 4.55
N ALA A 41 1.06 10.82 3.24
CA ALA A 41 1.51 9.62 2.56
C ALA A 41 3.00 9.48 2.87
N GLU A 42 3.36 8.44 3.59
CA GLU A 42 4.75 8.13 3.82
C GLU A 42 5.42 7.93 2.45
N PRO A 43 6.65 8.43 2.26
CA PRO A 43 7.33 8.26 1.00
C PRO A 43 7.46 6.77 0.68
N PRO A 44 7.23 6.37 -0.58
CA PRO A 44 7.31 4.98 -0.97
C PRO A 44 8.72 4.43 -0.75
N ILE A 45 8.80 3.22 -0.24
CA ILE A 45 10.06 2.53 0.03
C ILE A 45 10.32 1.55 -1.11
N PHE A 46 11.46 1.69 -1.77
CA PHE A 46 11.88 0.80 -2.85
C PHE A 46 13.14 0.04 -2.48
N VAL A 47 13.17 -1.25 -2.83
CA VAL A 47 14.34 -2.11 -2.75
C VAL A 47 14.62 -2.67 -4.15
N ALA A 48 15.72 -2.23 -4.75
CA ALA A 48 16.18 -2.77 -6.01
C ALA A 48 17.01 -4.05 -5.77
N LEU A 49 16.66 -5.10 -6.48
CA LEU A 49 17.46 -6.33 -6.52
C LEU A 49 18.51 -6.23 -7.61
N GLU A 50 19.65 -6.86 -7.40
CA GLU A 50 20.64 -7.02 -8.47
C GLU A 50 20.01 -7.75 -9.66
N PRO A 51 20.37 -7.37 -10.91
CA PRO A 51 19.81 -7.98 -12.10
C PRO A 51 20.00 -9.50 -12.14
N PHE A 52 19.04 -10.17 -12.76
CA PHE A 52 19.08 -11.60 -13.02
C PHE A 52 19.37 -11.83 -14.51
N THR A 53 20.19 -12.83 -14.79
CA THR A 53 20.37 -13.36 -16.15
C THR A 53 20.00 -14.82 -16.13
N ILE A 54 18.98 -15.19 -16.89
CA ILE A 54 18.36 -16.52 -16.84
C ILE A 54 18.35 -17.11 -18.24
N ASN A 55 18.76 -18.36 -18.36
CA ASN A 55 18.60 -19.12 -19.58
C ASN A 55 17.16 -19.66 -19.65
N LEU A 56 16.45 -19.29 -20.70
CA LEU A 56 15.07 -19.71 -20.95
C LEU A 56 15.03 -20.91 -21.89
N GLN A 57 14.02 -21.73 -21.68
CA GLN A 57 13.72 -22.79 -22.64
C GLN A 57 13.09 -22.19 -23.89
N ALA A 58 13.68 -22.42 -25.03
CA ALA A 58 13.22 -21.89 -26.31
C ALA A 58 13.45 -22.89 -27.44
N GLY A 59 12.79 -24.02 -27.38
CA GLY A 59 12.88 -25.06 -28.43
C GLY A 59 14.33 -25.40 -28.78
N SER A 60 14.74 -25.15 -30.02
CA SER A 60 16.10 -25.42 -30.53
C SER A 60 17.10 -24.27 -30.33
N ARG A 61 16.68 -23.13 -29.76
CA ARG A 61 17.54 -21.96 -29.55
C ARG A 61 17.55 -21.56 -28.08
N SER A 62 18.74 -21.37 -27.51
CA SER A 62 18.89 -20.78 -26.17
C SER A 62 18.52 -19.29 -26.23
N ARG A 63 17.64 -18.87 -25.37
CA ARG A 63 17.31 -17.45 -25.15
C ARG A 63 17.67 -17.04 -23.73
N PHE A 64 18.12 -15.83 -23.58
CA PHE A 64 18.45 -15.28 -22.27
C PHE A 64 17.51 -14.16 -21.90
N LEU A 65 17.02 -14.18 -20.66
CA LEU A 65 16.30 -13.10 -20.05
C LEU A 65 17.26 -12.33 -19.13
N HIS A 66 17.47 -11.05 -19.42
CA HIS A 66 18.12 -10.12 -18.50
C HIS A 66 17.07 -9.21 -17.88
N VAL A 67 16.87 -9.30 -16.56
CA VAL A 67 15.80 -8.61 -15.87
C VAL A 67 16.29 -7.99 -14.56
N ALA A 68 15.94 -6.74 -14.32
CA ALA A 68 16.10 -6.06 -13.04
C ALA A 68 14.74 -5.89 -12.37
N VAL A 69 14.65 -6.29 -11.11
CA VAL A 69 13.42 -6.29 -10.30
C VAL A 69 13.57 -5.28 -9.18
N THR A 70 12.57 -4.44 -8.99
CA THR A 70 12.47 -3.52 -7.86
C THR A 70 11.17 -3.81 -7.10
N LEU A 71 11.28 -3.92 -5.78
CA LEU A 71 10.17 -4.14 -4.88
C LEU A 71 9.72 -2.82 -4.27
N LYS A 72 8.43 -2.52 -4.32
CA LYS A 72 7.82 -1.44 -3.55
C LYS A 72 7.27 -2.02 -2.25
N LEU A 73 7.69 -1.46 -1.12
CA LEU A 73 7.33 -1.94 0.21
C LEU A 73 6.37 -0.98 0.90
N ALA A 74 5.50 -1.51 1.74
CA ALA A 74 4.49 -0.73 2.45
C ALA A 74 5.06 0.01 3.67
N ASP A 75 6.09 -0.56 4.32
CA ASP A 75 6.65 -0.03 5.56
C ASP A 75 8.14 -0.37 5.74
N ALA A 76 8.77 0.34 6.68
CA ALA A 76 10.19 0.14 7.01
C ALA A 76 10.49 -1.23 7.62
N ALA A 77 9.54 -1.83 8.33
CA ALA A 77 9.69 -3.17 8.90
C ALA A 77 9.82 -4.22 7.78
N SER A 78 8.99 -4.11 6.74
CA SER A 78 9.09 -4.95 5.55
C SER A 78 10.40 -4.75 4.79
N GLN A 79 10.91 -3.50 4.72
CA GLN A 79 12.22 -3.21 4.15
C GLN A 79 13.34 -3.92 4.92
N ALA A 80 13.33 -3.86 6.23
CA ALA A 80 14.31 -4.53 7.08
C ALA A 80 14.28 -6.05 6.86
N GLN A 81 13.09 -6.65 6.78
CA GLN A 81 12.92 -8.08 6.51
C GLN A 81 13.45 -8.47 5.12
N VAL A 82 13.08 -7.75 4.07
CA VAL A 82 13.57 -8.01 2.71
C VAL A 82 15.09 -7.93 2.66
N THR A 83 15.68 -6.94 3.33
CA THR A 83 17.13 -6.76 3.39
C THR A 83 17.81 -7.89 4.16
N GLN A 84 17.25 -8.30 5.31
CA GLN A 84 17.77 -9.38 6.14
C GLN A 84 17.72 -10.73 5.42
N TYR A 85 16.65 -10.99 4.67
CA TYR A 85 16.42 -12.24 3.94
C TYR A 85 16.71 -12.11 2.44
N LEU A 86 17.57 -11.18 2.04
CA LEU A 86 17.87 -10.90 0.63
C LEU A 86 18.24 -12.15 -0.18
N PRO A 87 19.07 -13.09 0.32
CA PRO A 87 19.34 -14.32 -0.41
C PRO A 87 18.09 -15.17 -0.68
N GLU A 88 17.19 -15.26 0.29
CA GLU A 88 15.91 -15.98 0.14
C GLU A 88 15.01 -15.27 -0.87
N VAL A 89 14.91 -13.95 -0.81
CA VAL A 89 14.17 -13.12 -1.77
C VAL A 89 14.70 -13.38 -3.18
N ARG A 90 16.00 -13.31 -3.38
CA ARG A 90 16.64 -13.57 -4.68
C ARG A 90 16.39 -14.99 -5.18
N SER A 91 16.50 -15.99 -4.30
CA SER A 91 16.24 -17.40 -4.64
C SER A 91 14.80 -17.61 -5.12
N ARG A 92 13.83 -17.04 -4.43
CA ARG A 92 12.41 -17.14 -4.81
C ARG A 92 12.11 -16.45 -6.15
N VAL A 93 12.66 -15.25 -6.36
CA VAL A 93 12.55 -14.55 -7.63
C VAL A 93 13.17 -15.37 -8.76
N LEU A 94 14.40 -15.87 -8.55
CA LEU A 94 15.09 -16.70 -9.53
C LEU A 94 14.28 -17.96 -9.89
N SER A 95 13.72 -18.65 -8.90
CA SER A 95 12.88 -19.85 -9.11
C SER A 95 11.62 -19.53 -9.91
N THR A 96 11.01 -18.36 -9.65
CA THR A 96 9.81 -17.92 -10.38
C THR A 96 10.13 -17.54 -11.83
N LEU A 97 11.30 -16.99 -12.09
CA LEU A 97 11.77 -16.59 -13.43
C LEU A 97 12.31 -17.79 -14.24
N SER A 98 12.84 -18.81 -13.57
CA SER A 98 13.40 -20.00 -14.20
C SER A 98 12.29 -20.93 -14.74
N ASN A 99 12.67 -21.89 -15.61
CA ASN A 99 11.75 -22.89 -16.17
C ASN A 99 10.57 -22.29 -16.95
N ARG A 100 10.79 -21.14 -17.60
CA ARG A 100 9.78 -20.51 -18.46
C ARG A 100 10.19 -20.58 -19.91
N GLU A 101 9.18 -20.63 -20.75
CA GLU A 101 9.36 -20.49 -22.19
C GLU A 101 9.45 -19.01 -22.56
N ALA A 102 10.37 -18.67 -23.45
CA ALA A 102 10.58 -17.31 -23.90
C ALA A 102 9.32 -16.64 -24.46
N ASP A 103 8.49 -17.42 -25.14
CA ASP A 103 7.26 -16.91 -25.77
C ASP A 103 6.19 -16.51 -24.74
N THR A 104 6.26 -17.04 -23.51
CA THR A 104 5.36 -16.66 -22.39
C THR A 104 5.77 -15.38 -21.67
N LEU A 105 6.77 -14.67 -22.17
CA LEU A 105 7.33 -13.43 -21.59
C LEU A 105 7.34 -12.27 -22.60
N ALA A 106 6.71 -12.43 -23.75
CA ALA A 106 6.84 -11.50 -24.86
C ALA A 106 5.87 -10.30 -24.74
N THR A 107 4.70 -10.48 -24.17
CA THR A 107 3.64 -9.46 -24.14
C THR A 107 3.65 -8.63 -22.85
N PRO A 108 3.06 -7.43 -22.84
CA PRO A 108 2.86 -6.65 -21.61
C PRO A 108 2.03 -7.41 -20.56
N GLU A 109 1.03 -8.17 -21.00
CA GLU A 109 0.16 -8.99 -20.13
C GLU A 109 0.96 -10.09 -19.45
N ASP A 110 1.90 -10.72 -20.16
CA ASP A 110 2.81 -11.73 -19.62
C ASP A 110 3.69 -11.14 -18.50
N LYS A 111 4.21 -9.93 -18.71
CA LYS A 111 5.02 -9.23 -17.69
C LYS A 111 4.18 -8.88 -16.46
N THR A 112 2.94 -8.46 -16.64
CA THR A 112 2.01 -8.17 -15.55
C THR A 112 1.70 -9.44 -14.75
N ARG A 113 1.43 -10.56 -15.43
CA ARG A 113 1.22 -11.85 -14.79
C ARG A 113 2.46 -12.29 -14.01
N LEU A 114 3.65 -12.17 -14.61
CA LEU A 114 4.90 -12.54 -13.98
C LEU A 114 5.18 -11.70 -12.71
N SER A 115 4.94 -10.39 -12.76
CA SER A 115 5.09 -9.54 -11.58
C SER A 115 4.13 -9.93 -10.44
N GLY A 116 2.90 -10.34 -10.78
CA GLY A 116 1.93 -10.86 -9.83
C GLY A 116 2.35 -12.19 -9.19
N GLU A 117 2.93 -13.10 -9.96
CA GLU A 117 3.45 -14.37 -9.46
C GLU A 117 4.66 -14.17 -8.52
N ILE A 118 5.57 -13.27 -8.88
CA ILE A 118 6.69 -12.90 -8.00
C ILE A 118 6.16 -12.29 -6.70
N LEU A 119 5.18 -11.37 -6.79
CA LEU A 119 4.55 -10.76 -5.62
C LEU A 119 3.94 -11.84 -4.71
N GLN A 120 3.19 -12.78 -5.26
CA GLN A 120 2.59 -13.88 -4.51
C GLN A 120 3.63 -14.75 -3.81
N THR A 121 4.71 -15.10 -4.51
CA THR A 121 5.81 -15.91 -3.97
C THR A 121 6.55 -15.18 -2.85
N LEU A 122 6.78 -13.88 -3.01
CA LEU A 122 7.45 -13.06 -2.00
C LEU A 122 6.54 -12.63 -0.85
N SER A 123 5.23 -12.80 -0.95
CA SER A 123 4.28 -12.55 0.13
C SER A 123 4.26 -13.68 1.18
N GLN A 124 4.85 -14.82 0.88
CA GLN A 124 5.02 -15.89 1.85
C GLN A 124 6.09 -15.51 2.89
N PRO A 125 5.90 -15.84 4.19
CA PRO A 125 6.91 -15.60 5.21
C PRO A 125 8.28 -16.15 4.80
N PHE A 126 9.35 -15.42 5.12
CA PHE A 126 10.71 -15.85 4.75
C PHE A 126 11.28 -16.93 5.66
N GLY A 127 10.68 -17.14 6.83
CA GLY A 127 11.10 -18.18 7.75
C GLY A 127 10.01 -18.56 8.75
N PRO A 128 10.19 -19.66 9.50
CA PRO A 128 9.26 -20.05 10.54
C PRO A 128 9.22 -18.95 11.63
N ASN A 129 8.01 -18.58 12.05
CA ASN A 129 7.76 -17.56 13.06
C ASN A 129 8.22 -16.13 12.67
N THR A 130 8.50 -15.85 11.40
CA THR A 130 8.73 -14.49 10.93
C THR A 130 7.41 -13.81 10.60
N PRO A 131 7.23 -12.51 10.95
CA PRO A 131 6.07 -11.76 10.49
C PRO A 131 6.02 -11.71 8.96
N GLN A 132 4.81 -11.66 8.42
CA GLN A 132 4.65 -11.50 6.98
C GLN A 132 5.07 -10.09 6.54
N GLN A 133 5.96 -10.02 5.57
CA GLN A 133 6.37 -8.77 4.95
C GLN A 133 5.27 -8.22 4.01
N LYS A 134 5.17 -6.91 3.95
CA LYS A 134 4.17 -6.21 3.14
C LYS A 134 4.83 -5.64 1.88
N ILE A 135 4.78 -6.40 0.80
CA ILE A 135 5.24 -5.98 -0.52
C ILE A 135 4.03 -5.44 -1.27
N ALA A 136 4.05 -4.15 -1.62
CA ALA A 136 2.95 -3.49 -2.28
C ALA A 136 2.91 -3.81 -3.79
N SER A 137 4.07 -3.85 -4.43
CA SER A 137 4.16 -4.21 -5.86
C SER A 137 5.56 -4.66 -6.25
N VAL A 138 5.63 -5.38 -7.37
CA VAL A 138 6.86 -5.81 -8.03
C VAL A 138 6.94 -5.10 -9.37
N MET A 139 8.08 -4.49 -9.66
CA MET A 139 8.31 -3.73 -10.88
C MET A 139 9.55 -4.26 -11.61
N PHE A 140 9.48 -4.28 -12.93
CA PHE A 140 10.64 -4.55 -13.78
C PHE A 140 11.23 -3.22 -14.25
N THR A 141 12.46 -2.92 -13.84
CA THR A 141 13.20 -1.72 -14.28
C THR A 141 14.04 -1.97 -15.53
N THR A 142 14.37 -3.22 -15.78
CA THR A 142 14.97 -3.70 -17.01
C THR A 142 14.34 -5.04 -17.38
N PHE A 143 14.03 -5.24 -18.66
CA PHE A 143 13.48 -6.49 -19.15
C PHE A 143 13.92 -6.68 -20.61
N MET A 144 14.95 -7.48 -20.84
CA MET A 144 15.51 -7.74 -22.17
C MET A 144 15.51 -9.25 -22.42
N LEU A 145 14.89 -9.63 -23.53
CA LEU A 145 14.86 -10.99 -24.03
C LEU A 145 15.82 -11.06 -25.25
N GLN A 146 16.83 -11.91 -25.17
CA GLN A 146 17.86 -12.07 -26.19
C GLN A 146 17.89 -13.51 -26.70
#